data_9511aee1e1082b5713dec19e4c7d700b
#
_entry.id   9511aee1e1082b5713dec19e4c7d700b
#
_cell.length_a   1.000
_cell.length_b   1.000
_cell.length_c   1.000
_cell.angle_alpha   90.00
_cell.angle_beta   90.00
_cell.angle_gamma   90.00
#
_symmetry.space_group_name_H-M   'P 1'
#
loop_
_entity.id
_entity.type
_entity.pdbx_description
1 polymer ?
#
loop_
_entity_poly.entity_id
_entity_poly.type
_entity_poly.pdbx_seq_one_letter_code
_entity_poly.pdbx_strand_id
1 'polypeptide(L)'
;MQIWKRFSIALALGTTLLATTGCGTISTLGKLEKGAGSEASRMWDRWVEGEGDIAVATTWERKVKDGVSAKDVEEILKLVAVERNMRDVGVLPLSKELEARSGKKEKLLTVYSYCSPATARKMVDFSPHMAAYLPCRISVVEHDDGSLWLYTLNMDMMVKMGRKLPSPLKEEAQAVRDTIWEMMQRGSKGEF
;
A
#
# COMPACT_ATOMS: atom_id res chain seq x y z
N MET A 1 22.53 49.62 -22.97
CA MET A 1 23.45 48.48 -23.26
C MET A 1 23.81 47.62 -22.04
N GLN A 2 23.39 47.97 -20.81
CA GLN A 2 23.69 47.19 -19.59
C GLN A 2 22.58 46.19 -19.17
N ILE A 3 21.37 46.34 -19.65
CA ILE A 3 20.23 45.46 -19.25
C ILE A 3 20.33 44.09 -19.93
N TRP A 4 20.82 43.99 -21.13
CA TRP A 4 20.96 42.74 -21.86
C TRP A 4 22.04 41.77 -21.28
N LYS A 5 23.11 42.34 -20.69
CA LYS A 5 24.15 41.51 -20.05
C LYS A 5 23.69 40.81 -18.78
N ARG A 6 22.71 41.35 -18.04
CA ARG A 6 22.18 40.76 -16.82
C ARG A 6 21.20 39.61 -17.11
N PHE A 7 20.45 39.66 -18.22
CA PHE A 7 19.57 38.60 -18.65
C PHE A 7 20.34 37.37 -19.16
N SER A 8 21.45 37.53 -19.82
CA SER A 8 22.26 36.43 -20.33
C SER A 8 22.97 35.63 -19.23
N ILE A 9 23.36 36.29 -18.14
CA ILE A 9 24.01 35.64 -17.00
C ILE A 9 22.97 34.83 -16.16
N ALA A 10 21.75 35.32 -16.00
CA ALA A 10 20.69 34.63 -15.31
C ALA A 10 20.23 33.36 -16.06
N LEU A 11 20.19 33.36 -17.38
CA LEU A 11 19.86 32.22 -18.21
C LEU A 11 20.96 31.14 -18.20
N ALA A 12 22.23 31.55 -18.16
CA ALA A 12 23.37 30.63 -18.10
C ALA A 12 23.51 29.95 -16.74
N LEU A 13 23.16 30.62 -15.63
CA LEU A 13 23.15 30.04 -14.30
C LEU A 13 21.97 29.07 -14.09
N GLY A 14 20.80 29.31 -14.70
CA GLY A 14 19.65 28.44 -14.66
C GLY A 14 19.88 27.11 -15.40
N THR A 15 20.58 27.12 -16.52
CA THR A 15 20.88 25.92 -17.31
C THR A 15 21.98 25.04 -16.70
N THR A 16 22.94 25.62 -15.98
CA THR A 16 23.99 24.86 -15.29
C THR A 16 23.51 24.16 -14.03
N LEU A 17 22.51 24.66 -13.30
CA LEU A 17 21.92 23.96 -12.15
C LEU A 17 21.10 22.73 -12.57
N LEU A 18 20.45 22.77 -13.72
CA LEU A 18 19.68 21.63 -14.25
C LEU A 18 20.59 20.49 -14.76
N ALA A 19 21.80 20.79 -15.21
CA ALA A 19 22.72 19.77 -15.74
C ALA A 19 23.44 18.95 -14.65
N THR A 20 23.64 19.51 -13.45
CA THR A 20 24.38 18.81 -12.38
C THR A 20 23.50 17.85 -11.53
N THR A 21 22.18 18.05 -11.53
CA THR A 21 21.24 17.15 -10.85
C THR A 21 20.75 15.98 -11.74
N GLY A 22 20.98 16.05 -13.06
CA GLY A 22 20.39 15.13 -14.03
C GLY A 22 21.01 13.72 -14.09
N CYS A 23 22.32 13.57 -13.90
CA CYS A 23 22.99 12.30 -14.14
C CYS A 23 22.65 11.22 -13.09
N GLY A 24 22.54 11.59 -11.81
CA GLY A 24 22.15 10.66 -10.75
C GLY A 24 20.69 10.22 -10.86
N THR A 25 19.81 11.13 -11.21
CA THR A 25 18.37 10.88 -11.36
C THR A 25 18.06 9.95 -12.54
N ILE A 26 18.69 10.19 -13.70
CA ILE A 26 18.49 9.38 -14.92
C ILE A 26 18.99 7.96 -14.69
N SER A 27 20.15 7.76 -14.05
CA SER A 27 20.67 6.42 -13.75
C SER A 27 19.78 5.65 -12.77
N THR A 28 19.14 6.34 -11.84
CA THR A 28 18.21 5.74 -10.87
C THR A 28 16.89 5.35 -11.54
N LEU A 29 16.33 6.19 -12.41
CA LEU A 29 15.10 5.89 -13.15
C LEU A 29 15.22 4.60 -13.98
N GLY A 30 16.39 4.32 -14.57
CA GLY A 30 16.65 3.09 -15.30
C GLY A 30 16.64 1.82 -14.43
N LYS A 31 16.79 1.96 -13.11
CA LYS A 31 16.78 0.86 -12.12
C LYS A 31 15.40 0.59 -11.52
N LEU A 32 14.43 1.47 -11.75
CA LEU A 32 13.09 1.33 -11.21
C LEU A 32 12.29 0.27 -11.98
N GLU A 33 11.31 -0.32 -11.31
CA GLU A 33 10.37 -1.25 -11.91
C GLU A 33 9.48 -0.53 -12.96
N LYS A 34 9.07 -1.29 -14.00
CA LYS A 34 8.16 -0.76 -15.01
C LYS A 34 6.83 -0.36 -14.36
N GLY A 35 6.41 0.89 -14.58
CA GLY A 35 5.19 1.43 -13.98
C GLY A 35 5.42 2.27 -12.72
N ALA A 36 6.67 2.39 -12.23
CA ALA A 36 6.97 3.21 -11.05
C ALA A 36 6.49 4.65 -11.17
N GLY A 37 6.68 5.27 -12.35
CA GLY A 37 6.24 6.66 -12.59
C GLY A 37 4.71 6.82 -12.54
N SER A 38 3.97 5.89 -13.14
CA SER A 38 2.50 5.93 -13.11
C SER A 38 1.94 5.66 -11.71
N GLU A 39 2.62 4.83 -10.91
CA GLU A 39 2.21 4.60 -9.53
C GLU A 39 2.48 5.84 -8.67
N ALA A 40 3.64 6.48 -8.85
CA ALA A 40 3.96 7.73 -8.17
C ALA A 40 2.96 8.86 -8.51
N SER A 41 2.55 8.97 -9.79
CA SER A 41 1.50 9.92 -10.20
C SER A 41 0.18 9.63 -9.51
N ARG A 42 -0.29 8.36 -9.51
CA ARG A 42 -1.53 7.98 -8.82
C ARG A 42 -1.49 8.28 -7.32
N MET A 43 -0.35 8.05 -6.67
CA MET A 43 -0.19 8.40 -5.26
C MET A 43 -0.27 9.90 -5.03
N TRP A 44 0.37 10.68 -5.91
CA TRP A 44 0.31 12.14 -5.86
C TRP A 44 -1.13 12.64 -6.02
N ASP A 45 -1.85 12.13 -7.03
CA ASP A 45 -3.24 12.52 -7.29
C ASP A 45 -4.13 12.20 -6.07
N ARG A 46 -4.01 10.99 -5.50
CA ARG A 46 -4.73 10.60 -4.27
C ARG A 46 -4.34 11.43 -3.05
N TRP A 47 -3.07 11.84 -2.94
CA TRP A 47 -2.62 12.72 -1.86
C TRP A 47 -3.27 14.11 -1.97
N VAL A 48 -3.36 14.64 -3.18
CA VAL A 48 -4.04 15.93 -3.44
C VAL A 48 -5.55 15.80 -3.19
N GLU A 49 -6.21 14.75 -3.71
CA GLU A 49 -7.63 14.47 -3.48
C GLU A 49 -7.96 14.28 -2.00
N GLY A 50 -7.05 13.67 -1.24
CA GLY A 50 -7.15 13.47 0.21
C GLY A 50 -6.66 14.66 1.04
N GLU A 51 -6.56 15.86 0.45
CA GLU A 51 -6.16 17.10 1.14
C GLU A 51 -4.82 16.97 1.91
N GLY A 52 -3.90 16.17 1.38
CA GLY A 52 -2.58 15.93 1.97
C GLY A 52 -2.51 14.75 2.94
N ASP A 53 -3.58 13.96 3.09
CA ASP A 53 -3.56 12.75 3.90
C ASP A 53 -2.73 11.64 3.22
N ILE A 54 -1.58 11.33 3.82
CA ILE A 54 -0.70 10.28 3.33
C ILE A 54 -1.34 8.89 3.41
N ALA A 55 -2.24 8.64 4.34
CA ALA A 55 -2.95 7.37 4.45
C ALA A 55 -3.85 7.15 3.22
N VAL A 56 -4.57 8.18 2.75
CA VAL A 56 -5.36 8.12 1.52
C VAL A 56 -4.46 7.79 0.32
N ALA A 57 -3.29 8.43 0.22
CA ALA A 57 -2.37 8.22 -0.89
C ALA A 57 -1.79 6.80 -0.96
N THR A 58 -1.60 6.16 0.19
CA THR A 58 -0.79 4.93 0.33
C THR A 58 -1.59 3.68 0.65
N THR A 59 -2.92 3.76 0.67
CA THR A 59 -3.80 2.62 0.98
C THR A 59 -4.75 2.26 -0.16
N TRP A 60 -5.16 1.02 -0.18
CA TRP A 60 -6.36 0.55 -0.88
C TRP A 60 -7.51 0.49 0.10
N GLU A 61 -8.69 0.88 -0.36
CA GLU A 61 -9.92 0.86 0.41
C GLU A 61 -11.07 0.25 -0.39
N ARG A 62 -12.01 -0.39 0.32
CA ARG A 62 -13.27 -0.91 -0.26
C ARG A 62 -14.39 -0.84 0.76
N LYS A 63 -15.52 -0.27 0.35
CA LYS A 63 -16.76 -0.36 1.11
C LYS A 63 -17.27 -1.81 1.06
N VAL A 64 -17.64 -2.35 2.20
CA VAL A 64 -18.30 -3.64 2.30
C VAL A 64 -19.75 -3.48 1.86
N LYS A 65 -20.24 -4.42 1.07
CA LYS A 65 -21.62 -4.43 0.57
C LYS A 65 -22.61 -4.54 1.73
N ASP A 66 -23.70 -3.81 1.63
CA ASP A 66 -24.76 -3.85 2.62
C ASP A 66 -25.27 -5.30 2.82
N GLY A 67 -25.46 -5.69 4.08
CA GLY A 67 -25.86 -7.05 4.46
C GLY A 67 -24.71 -8.05 4.65
N VAL A 68 -23.47 -7.69 4.28
CA VAL A 68 -22.28 -8.51 4.59
C VAL A 68 -21.76 -8.13 5.97
N SER A 69 -21.68 -9.08 6.87
CA SER A 69 -21.21 -8.85 8.24
C SER A 69 -19.68 -8.86 8.34
N ALA A 70 -19.14 -8.31 9.43
CA ALA A 70 -17.72 -8.40 9.73
C ALA A 70 -17.25 -9.87 9.89
N LYS A 71 -18.14 -10.75 10.34
CA LYS A 71 -17.86 -12.18 10.45
C LYS A 71 -17.73 -12.83 9.06
N ASP A 72 -18.63 -12.50 8.13
CA ASP A 72 -18.54 -12.98 6.74
C ASP A 72 -17.23 -12.53 6.12
N VAL A 73 -16.85 -11.25 6.31
CA VAL A 73 -15.55 -10.74 5.85
C VAL A 73 -14.40 -11.57 6.40
N GLU A 74 -14.36 -11.82 7.72
CA GLU A 74 -13.31 -12.62 8.36
C GLU A 74 -13.23 -14.03 7.76
N GLU A 75 -14.35 -14.71 7.59
CA GLU A 75 -14.40 -16.06 7.03
C GLU A 75 -13.89 -16.08 5.58
N ILE A 76 -14.27 -15.08 4.76
CA ILE A 76 -13.79 -14.94 3.38
C ILE A 76 -12.29 -14.68 3.33
N LEU A 77 -11.78 -13.77 4.17
CA LEU A 77 -10.33 -13.48 4.22
C LEU A 77 -9.54 -14.76 4.55
N LYS A 78 -10.02 -15.56 5.52
CA LYS A 78 -9.41 -16.86 5.88
C LYS A 78 -9.49 -17.88 4.76
N LEU A 79 -10.62 -17.94 4.05
CA LEU A 79 -10.82 -18.84 2.91
C LEU A 79 -9.81 -18.52 1.80
N VAL A 80 -9.72 -17.25 1.38
CA VAL A 80 -8.75 -16.82 0.36
C VAL A 80 -7.31 -17.08 0.80
N ALA A 81 -6.99 -16.88 2.09
CA ALA A 81 -5.66 -17.20 2.61
C ALA A 81 -5.30 -18.67 2.41
N VAL A 82 -6.23 -19.59 2.70
CA VAL A 82 -6.04 -21.03 2.49
C VAL A 82 -5.91 -21.36 1.00
N GLU A 83 -6.82 -20.85 0.16
CA GLU A 83 -6.80 -21.07 -1.30
C GLU A 83 -5.50 -20.62 -1.95
N ARG A 84 -4.91 -19.53 -1.46
CA ARG A 84 -3.68 -18.93 -1.99
C ARG A 84 -2.42 -19.26 -1.20
N ASN A 85 -2.49 -20.24 -0.29
CA ASN A 85 -1.37 -20.69 0.54
C ASN A 85 -0.69 -19.54 1.31
N MET A 86 -1.47 -18.56 1.78
CA MET A 86 -1.02 -17.56 2.73
C MET A 86 -1.32 -18.00 4.16
N ARG A 87 -0.45 -17.63 5.09
CA ARG A 87 -0.66 -17.89 6.53
C ARG A 87 -1.46 -16.76 7.16
N ASP A 88 -2.50 -17.11 7.91
CA ASP A 88 -3.05 -16.25 8.94
C ASP A 88 -2.03 -16.21 10.09
N VAL A 89 -1.54 -15.03 10.41
CA VAL A 89 -0.48 -14.83 11.41
C VAL A 89 -0.94 -14.01 12.60
N GLY A 90 -2.21 -13.64 12.65
CA GLY A 90 -2.83 -13.06 13.82
C GLY A 90 -3.97 -12.08 13.51
N VAL A 91 -4.78 -11.88 14.54
CA VAL A 91 -5.89 -10.94 14.55
C VAL A 91 -5.75 -10.02 15.74
N LEU A 92 -5.87 -8.72 15.52
CA LEU A 92 -5.86 -7.69 16.55
C LEU A 92 -7.25 -7.03 16.61
N PRO A 93 -8.14 -7.45 17.54
CA PRO A 93 -9.49 -6.90 17.68
C PRO A 93 -9.49 -5.63 18.55
N LEU A 94 -9.00 -4.52 17.99
CA LEU A 94 -8.75 -3.27 18.73
C LEU A 94 -10.01 -2.72 19.42
N SER A 95 -11.17 -2.76 18.79
CA SER A 95 -12.42 -2.33 19.43
C SER A 95 -12.75 -3.12 20.69
N LYS A 96 -12.56 -4.46 20.66
CA LYS A 96 -12.78 -5.31 21.83
C LYS A 96 -11.82 -5.02 22.98
N GLU A 97 -10.55 -4.73 22.63
CA GLU A 97 -9.55 -4.33 23.61
C GLU A 97 -9.89 -2.98 24.27
N LEU A 98 -10.39 -2.03 23.49
CA LEU A 98 -10.85 -0.73 24.00
C LEU A 98 -12.10 -0.90 24.87
N GLU A 99 -13.08 -1.68 24.43
CA GLU A 99 -14.29 -1.97 25.21
C GLU A 99 -13.96 -2.62 26.57
N ALA A 100 -13.04 -3.59 26.56
CA ALA A 100 -12.61 -4.24 27.79
C ALA A 100 -11.94 -3.28 28.80
N ARG A 101 -11.26 -2.26 28.33
CA ARG A 101 -10.59 -1.27 29.17
C ARG A 101 -11.50 -0.13 29.62
N SER A 102 -12.37 0.35 28.74
CA SER A 102 -13.22 1.52 28.97
C SER A 102 -14.59 1.18 29.54
N GLY A 103 -15.07 -0.06 29.35
CA GLY A 103 -16.44 -0.48 29.65
C GLY A 103 -17.48 0.15 28.71
N LYS A 104 -17.07 0.82 27.64
CA LYS A 104 -17.95 1.47 26.67
C LYS A 104 -17.92 0.71 25.36
N LYS A 105 -19.05 0.66 24.66
CA LYS A 105 -19.15 0.09 23.32
C LYS A 105 -18.36 0.94 22.34
N GLU A 106 -17.58 0.28 21.49
CA GLU A 106 -16.75 0.92 20.47
C GLU A 106 -17.20 0.50 19.07
N LYS A 107 -16.97 1.37 18.07
CA LYS A 107 -17.14 1.00 16.67
C LYS A 107 -16.12 -0.06 16.28
N LEU A 108 -16.50 -0.97 15.40
CA LEU A 108 -15.63 -2.07 14.99
C LEU A 108 -14.31 -1.56 14.40
N LEU A 109 -13.24 -2.06 14.95
CA LEU A 109 -11.89 -1.94 14.40
C LEU A 109 -11.15 -3.25 14.69
N THR A 110 -10.91 -4.03 13.63
CA THR A 110 -10.14 -5.27 13.71
C THR A 110 -9.10 -5.31 12.61
N VAL A 111 -7.88 -5.72 12.93
CA VAL A 111 -6.78 -5.87 11.97
C VAL A 111 -6.45 -7.35 11.82
N TYR A 112 -6.57 -7.86 10.60
CA TYR A 112 -6.19 -9.21 10.20
C TYR A 112 -4.83 -9.19 9.53
N SER A 113 -3.98 -10.15 9.86
CA SER A 113 -2.59 -10.21 9.42
C SER A 113 -2.31 -11.49 8.65
N TYR A 114 -1.77 -11.35 7.44
CA TYR A 114 -1.47 -12.47 6.55
C TYR A 114 -0.04 -12.39 6.04
N CYS A 115 0.59 -13.55 5.83
CA CYS A 115 1.97 -13.61 5.36
C CYS A 115 2.23 -14.83 4.48
N SER A 116 3.06 -14.65 3.45
CA SER A 116 3.78 -15.74 2.79
C SER A 116 5.21 -15.76 3.35
N PRO A 117 5.55 -16.61 4.33
CA PRO A 117 6.83 -16.54 5.04
C PRO A 117 8.04 -16.70 4.11
N ALA A 118 7.96 -17.57 3.10
CA ALA A 118 9.03 -17.79 2.15
C ALA A 118 9.30 -16.54 1.30
N THR A 119 8.24 -15.93 0.75
CA THR A 119 8.36 -14.69 -0.04
C THR A 119 8.82 -13.53 0.85
N ALA A 120 8.27 -13.42 2.07
CA ALA A 120 8.67 -12.40 3.03
C ALA A 120 10.16 -12.46 3.35
N ARG A 121 10.73 -13.67 3.58
CA ARG A 121 12.16 -13.83 3.83
C ARG A 121 13.00 -13.34 2.63
N LYS A 122 12.65 -13.74 1.42
CA LYS A 122 13.34 -13.31 0.20
C LYS A 122 13.25 -11.79 -0.03
N MET A 123 12.09 -11.18 0.28
CA MET A 123 11.93 -9.72 0.20
C MET A 123 12.85 -8.99 1.18
N VAL A 124 12.97 -9.48 2.41
CA VAL A 124 13.88 -8.91 3.42
C VAL A 124 15.34 -9.13 3.04
N ASP A 125 15.70 -10.27 2.44
CA ASP A 125 17.06 -10.52 1.93
C ASP A 125 17.41 -9.57 0.76
N PHE A 126 16.42 -9.26 -0.09
CA PHE A 126 16.58 -8.27 -1.17
C PHE A 126 16.72 -6.84 -0.63
N SER A 127 15.94 -6.49 0.39
CA SER A 127 15.99 -5.19 1.06
C SER A 127 15.53 -5.32 2.52
N PRO A 128 16.43 -5.16 3.52
CA PRO A 128 16.06 -5.28 4.93
C PRO A 128 14.94 -4.34 5.37
N HIS A 129 14.79 -3.19 4.71
CA HIS A 129 13.70 -2.23 4.99
C HIS A 129 12.29 -2.81 4.72
N MET A 130 12.19 -3.88 3.89
CA MET A 130 10.93 -4.58 3.65
C MET A 130 10.36 -5.23 4.92
N ALA A 131 11.17 -5.47 5.94
CA ALA A 131 10.70 -5.97 7.23
C ALA A 131 9.66 -5.05 7.89
N ALA A 132 9.72 -3.74 7.65
CA ALA A 132 8.77 -2.77 8.20
C ALA A 132 7.35 -2.90 7.62
N TYR A 133 7.20 -3.54 6.46
CA TYR A 133 5.90 -3.75 5.80
C TYR A 133 5.24 -5.09 6.17
N LEU A 134 5.93 -5.92 6.95
CA LEU A 134 5.43 -7.24 7.35
C LEU A 134 4.68 -7.18 8.69
N PRO A 135 3.65 -8.02 8.86
CA PRO A 135 2.93 -8.77 7.83
C PRO A 135 2.02 -7.89 6.99
N CYS A 136 1.47 -8.41 5.86
CA CYS A 136 0.37 -7.75 5.16
C CYS A 136 -0.85 -7.69 6.07
N ARG A 137 -1.54 -6.55 6.13
CA ARG A 137 -2.67 -6.33 7.04
C ARG A 137 -3.88 -5.86 6.26
N ILE A 138 -5.05 -6.37 6.65
CA ILE A 138 -6.35 -5.87 6.20
C ILE A 138 -7.12 -5.46 7.45
N SER A 139 -7.49 -4.18 7.54
CA SER A 139 -8.31 -3.65 8.62
C SER A 139 -9.78 -3.62 8.20
N VAL A 140 -10.66 -4.07 9.10
CA VAL A 140 -12.13 -3.90 8.98
C VAL A 140 -12.52 -2.79 9.94
N VAL A 141 -13.12 -1.74 9.39
CA VAL A 141 -13.43 -0.50 10.12
C VAL A 141 -14.91 -0.17 9.96
N GLU A 142 -15.60 0.09 11.06
CA GLU A 142 -16.97 0.64 11.05
C GLU A 142 -16.91 2.17 11.07
N HIS A 143 -17.55 2.80 10.09
CA HIS A 143 -17.69 4.25 9.99
C HIS A 143 -18.85 4.77 10.85
N ASP A 144 -18.99 6.10 10.94
CA ASP A 144 -20.03 6.76 11.73
C ASP A 144 -21.45 6.46 11.25
N ASP A 145 -21.60 6.16 9.96
CA ASP A 145 -22.86 5.75 9.33
C ASP A 145 -23.20 4.26 9.52
N GLY A 146 -22.37 3.51 10.24
CA GLY A 146 -22.49 2.07 10.44
C GLY A 146 -22.01 1.22 9.26
N SER A 147 -21.52 1.82 8.18
CA SER A 147 -20.97 1.06 7.06
C SER A 147 -19.61 0.46 7.43
N LEU A 148 -19.35 -0.75 6.91
CA LEU A 148 -18.06 -1.41 7.07
C LEU A 148 -17.17 -1.12 5.85
N TRP A 149 -15.89 -0.93 6.13
CA TRP A 149 -14.86 -0.69 5.13
C TRP A 149 -13.63 -1.55 5.37
N LEU A 150 -13.00 -1.95 4.29
CA LEU A 150 -11.71 -2.64 4.29
C LEU A 150 -10.60 -1.67 3.88
N TYR A 151 -9.49 -1.71 4.62
CA TYR A 151 -8.29 -0.91 4.35
C TYR A 151 -7.05 -1.79 4.37
N THR A 152 -6.14 -1.59 3.43
CA THR A 152 -4.82 -2.22 3.41
C THR A 152 -3.81 -1.29 2.75
N LEU A 153 -2.52 -1.51 2.97
CA LEU A 153 -1.49 -0.79 2.21
C LEU A 153 -1.66 -1.04 0.71
N ASN A 154 -1.41 -0.01 -0.08
CA ASN A 154 -1.34 -0.13 -1.53
C ASN A 154 -0.15 -1.02 -1.91
N MET A 155 -0.44 -2.30 -2.20
CA MET A 155 0.59 -3.29 -2.54
C MET A 155 1.26 -3.00 -3.89
N ASP A 156 0.65 -2.21 -4.78
CA ASP A 156 1.28 -1.75 -6.01
C ASP A 156 2.52 -0.90 -5.74
N MET A 157 2.53 -0.11 -4.65
CA MET A 157 3.74 0.61 -4.22
C MET A 157 4.92 -0.33 -3.98
N MET A 158 4.69 -1.45 -3.30
CA MET A 158 5.75 -2.41 -2.96
C MET A 158 6.30 -3.12 -4.19
N VAL A 159 5.43 -3.42 -5.17
CA VAL A 159 5.79 -4.20 -6.35
C VAL A 159 6.28 -3.32 -7.51
N LYS A 160 5.72 -2.10 -7.65
CA LYS A 160 5.97 -1.23 -8.81
C LYS A 160 6.89 -0.04 -8.53
N MET A 161 6.91 0.52 -7.32
CA MET A 161 7.71 1.73 -7.03
C MET A 161 9.14 1.45 -6.58
N GLY A 162 9.51 0.21 -6.35
CA GLY A 162 10.84 -0.18 -5.89
C GLY A 162 11.85 -0.40 -7.02
N ARG A 163 13.05 -0.83 -6.61
CA ARG A 163 14.03 -1.41 -7.55
C ARG A 163 13.44 -2.65 -8.22
N LYS A 164 13.88 -2.91 -9.44
CA LYS A 164 13.49 -4.14 -10.16
C LYS A 164 13.78 -5.37 -9.30
N LEU A 165 12.72 -6.11 -9.00
CA LEU A 165 12.84 -7.39 -8.32
C LEU A 165 13.38 -8.45 -9.30
N PRO A 166 14.33 -9.27 -8.89
CA PRO A 166 14.78 -10.39 -9.73
C PRO A 166 13.69 -11.47 -9.81
N SER A 167 13.64 -12.20 -10.92
CA SER A 167 12.86 -13.44 -11.00
C SER A 167 13.55 -14.53 -10.16
N PRO A 168 12.81 -15.42 -9.44
CA PRO A 168 11.34 -15.49 -9.36
C PRO A 168 10.70 -14.60 -8.28
N LEU A 169 11.47 -13.80 -7.56
CA LEU A 169 10.96 -12.97 -6.44
C LEU A 169 9.87 -11.99 -6.91
N LYS A 170 9.99 -11.48 -8.13
CA LYS A 170 9.00 -10.57 -8.70
C LYS A 170 7.63 -11.24 -8.82
N GLU A 171 7.58 -12.43 -9.39
CA GLU A 171 6.37 -13.21 -9.57
C GLU A 171 5.73 -13.59 -8.22
N GLU A 172 6.56 -13.96 -7.25
CA GLU A 172 6.11 -14.27 -5.89
C GLU A 172 5.52 -13.04 -5.19
N ALA A 173 6.16 -11.87 -5.31
CA ALA A 173 5.67 -10.63 -4.74
C ALA A 173 4.35 -10.17 -5.41
N GLN A 174 4.23 -10.36 -6.73
CA GLN A 174 2.99 -10.11 -7.45
C GLN A 174 1.87 -11.04 -6.99
N ALA A 175 2.15 -12.33 -6.78
CA ALA A 175 1.17 -13.28 -6.27
C ALA A 175 0.65 -12.89 -4.88
N VAL A 176 1.52 -12.42 -3.98
CA VAL A 176 1.10 -11.88 -2.68
C VAL A 176 0.22 -10.64 -2.84
N ARG A 177 0.61 -9.70 -3.69
CA ARG A 177 -0.18 -8.51 -4.03
C ARG A 177 -1.57 -8.88 -4.54
N ASP A 178 -1.64 -9.82 -5.47
CA ASP A 178 -2.90 -10.26 -6.09
C ASP A 178 -3.80 -10.97 -5.07
N THR A 179 -3.21 -11.77 -4.18
CA THR A 179 -3.95 -12.41 -3.10
C THR A 179 -4.58 -11.38 -2.14
N ILE A 180 -3.83 -10.36 -1.71
CA ILE A 180 -4.38 -9.29 -0.86
C ILE A 180 -5.49 -8.54 -1.60
N TRP A 181 -5.31 -8.27 -2.89
CA TRP A 181 -6.36 -7.63 -3.70
C TRP A 181 -7.62 -8.49 -3.83
N GLU A 182 -7.48 -9.80 -4.04
CA GLU A 182 -8.59 -10.74 -4.06
C GLU A 182 -9.32 -10.78 -2.71
N MET A 183 -8.58 -10.81 -1.59
CA MET A 183 -9.16 -10.71 -0.25
C MET A 183 -10.03 -9.46 -0.09
N MET A 184 -9.51 -8.30 -0.54
CA MET A 184 -10.25 -7.03 -0.52
C MET A 184 -11.51 -7.10 -1.39
N GLN A 185 -11.42 -7.70 -2.57
CA GLN A 185 -12.55 -7.80 -3.50
C GLN A 185 -13.65 -8.74 -3.00
N ARG A 186 -13.29 -9.97 -2.67
CA ARG A 186 -14.25 -10.98 -2.21
C ARG A 186 -14.82 -10.63 -0.84
N GLY A 187 -13.97 -10.19 0.10
CA GLY A 187 -14.39 -9.75 1.42
C GLY A 187 -15.38 -8.58 1.36
N SER A 188 -15.14 -7.59 0.51
CA SER A 188 -16.05 -6.45 0.38
C SER A 188 -17.41 -6.80 -0.26
N LYS A 189 -17.49 -7.88 -1.03
CA LYS A 189 -18.73 -8.31 -1.72
C LYS A 189 -19.47 -9.41 -1.01
N GLY A 190 -18.85 -10.10 -0.03
CA GLY A 190 -19.41 -11.29 0.61
C GLY A 190 -19.32 -12.53 -0.29
N GLU A 191 -18.29 -12.66 -1.12
CA GLU A 191 -18.09 -13.77 -2.07
C GLU A 191 -17.22 -14.88 -1.45
N PHE A 192 -17.84 -16.00 -1.08
CA PHE A 192 -17.16 -17.20 -0.57
C PHE A 192 -16.52 -18.04 -1.68
#